data_3b791fcf2d38fec6b2b5bf87d4d435dd
#
_entry.id   3b791fcf2d38fec6b2b5bf87d4d435dd
#
_cell.length_a   1.000
_cell.length_b   1.000
_cell.length_c   1.000
_cell.angle_alpha   90.00
_cell.angle_beta   90.00
_cell.angle_gamma   90.00
#
_symmetry.space_group_name_H-M   'P 1'
#
loop_
_entity.id
_entity.type
_entity.pdbx_description
1 polymer ?
#
loop_
_entity_poly.entity_id
_entity_poly.type
_entity_poly.pdbx_seq_one_letter_code
_entity_poly.pdbx_strand_id
1 'polypeptide(L)'
;MDIKSRIEALLLAANRPLSIIDFKEMLEISSEEEESEILNAIFNLQKEYENRPSNLVEVSNGYRLQIKQEFSEDIAKLWEIKPLRLSKATLETLSIIAYMHPVTRGDIEDIRGVNVATNVVKLLIDQGWIKIKGYRDVPGRPALFITTNKFLDDFSMKDLDDLPKLPELPDPIDISPELALEVKTDQVDEKEV
;
A
#
# COMPACT_ATOMS: atom_id res chain seq x y z
N MET A 1 -35.93 -2.55 9.89
CA MET A 1 -34.65 -3.28 9.91
C MET A 1 -33.61 -2.29 10.36
N ASP A 2 -32.77 -2.64 11.31
CA ASP A 2 -31.77 -1.74 11.89
C ASP A 2 -30.73 -1.33 10.84
N ILE A 3 -30.33 -0.04 10.82
CA ILE A 3 -29.39 0.52 9.86
C ILE A 3 -28.02 -0.18 9.90
N LYS A 4 -27.58 -0.56 11.11
CA LYS A 4 -26.32 -1.27 11.31
C LYS A 4 -26.32 -2.63 10.60
N SER A 5 -27.40 -3.41 10.74
CA SER A 5 -27.54 -4.71 10.08
C SER A 5 -27.60 -4.58 8.55
N ARG A 6 -28.20 -3.50 8.03
CA ARG A 6 -28.23 -3.22 6.58
C ARG A 6 -26.82 -2.90 6.06
N ILE A 7 -26.06 -2.07 6.77
CA ILE A 7 -24.67 -1.73 6.44
C ILE A 7 -23.79 -2.98 6.48
N GLU A 8 -23.89 -3.80 7.51
CA GLU A 8 -23.15 -5.07 7.61
C GLU A 8 -23.44 -5.99 6.44
N ALA A 9 -24.70 -6.15 6.05
CA ALA A 9 -25.09 -6.96 4.91
C ALA A 9 -24.51 -6.43 3.58
N LEU A 10 -24.51 -5.11 3.38
CA LEU A 10 -23.90 -4.48 2.22
C LEU A 10 -22.40 -4.72 2.17
N LEU A 11 -21.69 -4.57 3.29
CA LEU A 11 -20.25 -4.81 3.41
C LEU A 11 -19.87 -6.27 3.15
N LEU A 12 -20.69 -7.22 3.59
CA LEU A 12 -20.49 -8.65 3.34
C LEU A 12 -20.72 -9.03 1.88
N ALA A 13 -21.64 -8.35 1.21
CA ALA A 13 -21.98 -8.61 -0.19
C ALA A 13 -21.05 -7.89 -1.19
N ALA A 14 -20.38 -6.81 -0.75
CA ALA A 14 -19.60 -5.96 -1.62
C ALA A 14 -18.25 -6.59 -1.98
N ASN A 15 -17.88 -6.48 -3.28
CA ASN A 15 -16.56 -6.88 -3.78
C ASN A 15 -15.58 -5.70 -3.87
N ARG A 16 -15.98 -4.54 -3.35
CA ARG A 16 -15.20 -3.29 -3.33
C ARG A 16 -15.44 -2.55 -2.02
N PRO A 17 -14.55 -1.62 -1.64
CA PRO A 17 -14.88 -0.69 -0.56
C PRO A 17 -16.15 0.10 -0.86
N LEU A 18 -16.92 0.40 0.18
CA LEU A 18 -18.12 1.22 0.11
C LEU A 18 -17.89 2.54 0.83
N SER A 19 -18.09 3.65 0.13
CA SER A 19 -18.01 4.99 0.68
C SER A 19 -19.30 5.36 1.45
N ILE A 20 -19.25 6.43 2.24
CA ILE A 20 -20.46 6.99 2.88
C ILE A 20 -21.54 7.34 1.84
N ILE A 21 -21.10 7.83 0.68
CA ILE A 21 -22.01 8.17 -0.42
C ILE A 21 -22.71 6.90 -0.95
N ASP A 22 -21.97 5.79 -1.13
CA ASP A 22 -22.55 4.51 -1.52
C ASP A 22 -23.62 4.04 -0.51
N PHE A 23 -23.33 4.15 0.81
CA PHE A 23 -24.31 3.78 1.83
C PHE A 23 -25.55 4.67 1.77
N LYS A 24 -25.39 5.98 1.60
CA LYS A 24 -26.53 6.91 1.45
C LYS A 24 -27.42 6.54 0.27
N GLU A 25 -26.83 6.26 -0.87
CA GLU A 25 -27.55 5.87 -2.08
C GLU A 25 -28.27 4.52 -1.91
N MET A 26 -27.56 3.48 -1.41
CA MET A 26 -28.11 2.13 -1.27
C MET A 26 -29.17 2.02 -0.16
N LEU A 27 -29.07 2.86 0.87
CA LEU A 27 -30.01 2.88 2.00
C LEU A 27 -31.15 3.89 1.78
N GLU A 28 -31.11 4.69 0.70
CA GLU A 28 -32.06 5.78 0.37
C GLU A 28 -32.10 6.85 1.48
N ILE A 29 -30.93 7.21 2.00
CA ILE A 29 -30.75 8.17 3.09
C ILE A 29 -30.44 9.54 2.50
N SER A 30 -31.14 10.58 2.99
CA SER A 30 -31.01 11.95 2.45
C SER A 30 -30.74 13.00 3.53
N SER A 31 -31.00 12.71 4.79
CA SER A 31 -30.81 13.69 5.89
C SER A 31 -29.43 13.62 6.52
N GLU A 32 -28.96 14.73 7.10
CA GLU A 32 -27.69 14.79 7.85
C GLU A 32 -27.76 13.99 9.16
N GLU A 33 -28.95 13.89 9.78
CA GLU A 33 -29.16 13.11 10.99
C GLU A 33 -28.93 11.62 10.72
N GLU A 34 -29.49 11.12 9.61
CA GLU A 34 -29.31 9.74 9.17
C GLU A 34 -27.87 9.43 8.70
N GLU A 35 -27.11 10.42 8.19
CA GLU A 35 -25.68 10.26 7.90
C GLU A 35 -24.88 10.03 9.18
N SER A 36 -25.22 10.74 10.27
CA SER A 36 -24.62 10.51 11.57
C SER A 36 -24.92 9.10 12.09
N GLU A 37 -26.10 8.54 11.80
CA GLU A 37 -26.44 7.15 12.13
C GLU A 37 -25.59 6.15 11.36
N ILE A 38 -25.25 6.41 10.08
CA ILE A 38 -24.32 5.57 9.29
C ILE A 38 -22.95 5.53 9.98
N LEU A 39 -22.39 6.70 10.31
CA LEU A 39 -21.07 6.79 10.96
C LEU A 39 -21.06 6.05 12.32
N ASN A 40 -22.10 6.24 13.11
CA ASN A 40 -22.24 5.54 14.38
C ASN A 40 -22.37 4.01 14.21
N ALA A 41 -23.11 3.58 13.19
CA ALA A 41 -23.24 2.15 12.87
C ALA A 41 -21.90 1.54 12.44
N ILE A 42 -21.14 2.23 11.59
CA ILE A 42 -19.80 1.81 11.17
C ILE A 42 -18.86 1.70 12.38
N PHE A 43 -18.83 2.72 13.25
CA PHE A 43 -18.01 2.69 14.45
C PHE A 43 -18.35 1.53 15.39
N ASN A 44 -19.63 1.24 15.55
CA ASN A 44 -20.08 0.09 16.36
C ASN A 44 -19.68 -1.23 15.71
N LEU A 45 -19.80 -1.35 14.38
CA LEU A 45 -19.36 -2.53 13.64
C LEU A 45 -17.84 -2.72 13.76
N GLN A 46 -17.03 -1.66 13.64
CA GLN A 46 -15.58 -1.75 13.82
C GLN A 46 -15.23 -2.38 15.17
N LYS A 47 -15.87 -1.93 16.27
CA LYS A 47 -15.67 -2.50 17.60
C LYS A 47 -16.11 -3.96 17.72
N GLU A 48 -17.26 -4.32 17.14
CA GLU A 48 -17.77 -5.69 17.17
C GLU A 48 -16.84 -6.66 16.39
N TYR A 49 -16.20 -6.16 15.32
CA TYR A 49 -15.29 -6.93 14.50
C TYR A 49 -13.86 -7.04 15.06
N GLU A 50 -13.50 -6.27 16.11
CA GLU A 50 -12.16 -6.34 16.73
C GLU A 50 -11.76 -7.76 17.17
N ASN A 51 -12.72 -8.53 17.70
CA ASN A 51 -12.48 -9.89 18.21
C ASN A 51 -12.99 -10.99 17.25
N ARG A 52 -13.29 -10.65 15.99
CA ARG A 52 -13.71 -11.60 14.96
C ARG A 52 -12.54 -11.96 14.03
N PRO A 53 -12.63 -13.06 13.25
CA PRO A 53 -11.64 -13.42 12.23
C PRO A 53 -11.48 -12.39 11.09
N SER A 54 -12.43 -11.49 10.96
CA SER A 54 -12.43 -10.36 10.02
C SER A 54 -12.49 -9.04 10.78
N ASN A 55 -12.00 -7.98 10.18
CA ASN A 55 -12.10 -6.61 10.66
C ASN A 55 -12.71 -5.69 9.60
N LEU A 56 -13.39 -4.65 10.07
CA LEU A 56 -13.90 -3.58 9.24
C LEU A 56 -12.84 -2.47 9.18
N VAL A 57 -12.26 -2.29 8.02
CA VAL A 57 -11.19 -1.28 7.79
C VAL A 57 -11.68 -0.15 6.91
N GLU A 58 -11.19 1.04 7.19
CA GLU A 58 -11.31 2.19 6.33
C GLU A 58 -10.11 2.23 5.37
N VAL A 59 -10.38 2.41 4.09
CA VAL A 59 -9.38 2.54 3.04
C VAL A 59 -9.71 3.76 2.18
N SER A 60 -8.87 4.09 1.19
CA SER A 60 -9.04 5.31 0.39
C SER A 60 -10.42 5.49 -0.24
N ASN A 61 -11.04 4.41 -0.70
CA ASN A 61 -12.36 4.46 -1.35
C ASN A 61 -13.53 4.12 -0.40
N GLY A 62 -13.32 4.05 0.91
CA GLY A 62 -14.37 3.82 1.91
C GLY A 62 -14.08 2.65 2.85
N TYR A 63 -15.10 1.88 3.19
CA TYR A 63 -15.04 0.80 4.19
C TYR A 63 -15.17 -0.57 3.54
N ARG A 64 -14.43 -1.56 4.04
CA ARG A 64 -14.57 -2.95 3.64
C ARG A 64 -14.31 -3.91 4.80
N LEU A 65 -14.96 -5.07 4.76
CA LEU A 65 -14.60 -6.20 5.59
C LEU A 65 -13.44 -6.96 4.95
N GLN A 66 -12.41 -7.25 5.74
CA GLN A 66 -11.29 -8.08 5.31
C GLN A 66 -10.95 -9.11 6.38
N ILE A 67 -10.48 -10.27 5.95
CA ILE A 67 -10.02 -11.32 6.85
C ILE A 67 -8.68 -10.92 7.42
N LYS A 68 -8.46 -11.14 8.71
CA LYS A 68 -7.19 -10.83 9.37
C LYS A 68 -6.05 -11.68 8.80
N GLN A 69 -4.87 -11.09 8.75
CA GLN A 69 -3.69 -11.70 8.13
C GLN A 69 -3.29 -13.03 8.79
N GLU A 70 -3.58 -13.20 10.08
CA GLU A 70 -3.31 -14.44 10.81
C GLU A 70 -3.97 -15.69 10.21
N PHE A 71 -5.07 -15.52 9.43
CA PHE A 71 -5.79 -16.60 8.74
C PHE A 71 -5.38 -16.77 7.28
N SER A 72 -4.38 -16.00 6.79
CA SER A 72 -4.01 -15.96 5.36
C SER A 72 -3.54 -17.33 4.81
N GLU A 73 -2.84 -18.13 5.63
CA GLU A 73 -2.38 -19.46 5.22
C GLU A 73 -3.52 -20.45 4.98
N ASP A 74 -4.55 -20.41 5.81
CA ASP A 74 -5.72 -21.29 5.67
C ASP A 74 -6.57 -20.88 4.47
N ILE A 75 -6.74 -19.57 4.25
CA ILE A 75 -7.44 -19.02 3.08
C ILE A 75 -6.71 -19.36 1.79
N ALA A 76 -5.38 -19.30 1.77
CA ALA A 76 -4.58 -19.65 0.59
C ALA A 76 -4.79 -21.12 0.17
N LYS A 77 -4.98 -22.03 1.15
CA LYS A 77 -5.28 -23.45 0.87
C LYS A 77 -6.66 -23.64 0.25
N LEU A 78 -7.66 -22.83 0.68
CA LEU A 78 -9.03 -22.92 0.20
C LEU A 78 -9.14 -22.61 -1.30
N TRP A 79 -8.33 -21.66 -1.79
CA TRP A 79 -8.53 -21.12 -3.13
C TRP A 79 -7.48 -21.57 -4.14
N GLU A 80 -6.48 -22.35 -3.73
CA GLU A 80 -5.33 -22.78 -4.56
C GLU A 80 -4.62 -21.61 -5.29
N ILE A 81 -4.85 -20.39 -4.81
CA ILE A 81 -4.29 -19.18 -5.42
C ILE A 81 -2.84 -19.04 -4.99
N LYS A 82 -1.93 -19.03 -5.95
CA LYS A 82 -0.55 -18.64 -5.69
C LYS A 82 -0.52 -17.11 -5.44
N PRO A 83 -0.12 -16.69 -4.25
CA PRO A 83 -0.03 -15.25 -3.97
C PRO A 83 0.94 -14.58 -4.96
N LEU A 84 0.59 -13.36 -5.39
CA LEU A 84 1.48 -12.55 -6.23
C LEU A 84 2.76 -12.26 -5.46
N ARG A 85 3.86 -12.87 -5.88
CA ARG A 85 5.18 -12.60 -5.30
C ARG A 85 5.83 -11.45 -6.06
N LEU A 86 5.90 -10.30 -5.43
CA LEU A 86 6.63 -9.16 -5.97
C LEU A 86 8.13 -9.38 -5.79
N SER A 87 8.89 -9.10 -6.84
CA SER A 87 10.35 -9.10 -6.73
C SER A 87 10.83 -7.93 -5.84
N LYS A 88 12.03 -8.05 -5.27
CA LYS A 88 12.65 -6.97 -4.50
C LYS A 88 12.71 -5.68 -5.33
N ALA A 89 13.10 -5.78 -6.60
CA ALA A 89 13.14 -4.63 -7.52
C ALA A 89 11.77 -3.97 -7.71
N THR A 90 10.68 -4.75 -7.77
CA THR A 90 9.33 -4.23 -7.89
C THR A 90 8.91 -3.49 -6.62
N LEU A 91 9.19 -4.07 -5.44
CA LEU A 91 8.88 -3.45 -4.15
C LEU A 91 9.66 -2.15 -3.94
N GLU A 92 10.97 -2.13 -4.23
CA GLU A 92 11.79 -0.92 -4.16
C GLU A 92 11.25 0.19 -5.07
N THR A 93 10.92 -0.15 -6.33
CA THR A 93 10.35 0.80 -7.29
C THR A 93 9.01 1.36 -6.81
N LEU A 94 8.11 0.49 -6.31
CA LEU A 94 6.82 0.90 -5.79
C LEU A 94 6.97 1.80 -4.56
N SER A 95 7.88 1.46 -3.64
CA SER A 95 8.15 2.27 -2.45
C SER A 95 8.64 3.66 -2.81
N ILE A 96 9.60 3.79 -3.74
CA ILE A 96 10.08 5.10 -4.18
C ILE A 96 8.93 5.94 -4.74
N ILE A 97 8.07 5.34 -5.58
CA ILE A 97 6.92 6.06 -6.12
C ILE A 97 5.96 6.44 -4.99
N ALA A 98 5.70 5.58 -4.02
CA ALA A 98 4.77 5.85 -2.93
C ALA A 98 5.23 7.01 -2.02
N TYR A 99 6.52 7.06 -1.71
CA TYR A 99 7.05 8.09 -0.81
C TYR A 99 7.40 9.42 -1.50
N MET A 100 7.69 9.40 -2.79
CA MET A 100 8.29 10.55 -3.47
C MET A 100 7.52 11.06 -4.69
N HIS A 101 6.36 10.47 -5.01
CA HIS A 101 5.61 10.90 -6.20
C HIS A 101 5.26 12.41 -6.19
N PRO A 102 5.22 13.09 -7.34
CA PRO A 102 5.39 12.55 -8.70
C PRO A 102 6.87 12.38 -9.09
N VAL A 103 7.25 11.19 -9.56
CA VAL A 103 8.63 10.84 -9.95
C VAL A 103 8.71 10.31 -11.37
N THR A 104 9.83 10.53 -12.05
CA THR A 104 10.13 9.93 -13.35
C THR A 104 10.89 8.62 -13.16
N ARG A 105 11.04 7.87 -14.27
CA ARG A 105 11.88 6.67 -14.28
C ARG A 105 13.33 6.99 -13.95
N GLY A 106 13.86 8.11 -14.45
CA GLY A 106 15.23 8.56 -14.13
C GLY A 106 15.41 8.81 -12.64
N ASP A 107 14.48 9.54 -12.00
CA ASP A 107 14.55 9.79 -10.55
C ASP A 107 14.57 8.48 -9.75
N ILE A 108 13.79 7.46 -10.18
CA ILE A 108 13.78 6.15 -9.53
C ILE A 108 15.13 5.43 -9.72
N GLU A 109 15.71 5.51 -10.93
CA GLU A 109 17.01 4.90 -11.26
C GLU A 109 18.13 5.58 -10.49
N ASP A 110 18.10 6.90 -10.32
CA ASP A 110 19.06 7.68 -9.54
C ASP A 110 19.04 7.26 -8.05
N ILE A 111 17.85 7.07 -7.46
CA ILE A 111 17.70 6.63 -6.06
C ILE A 111 18.15 5.18 -5.89
N ARG A 112 17.80 4.30 -6.82
CA ARG A 112 18.14 2.87 -6.73
C ARG A 112 19.60 2.57 -7.08
N GLY A 113 20.27 3.47 -7.80
CA GLY A 113 21.60 3.24 -8.34
C GLY A 113 21.66 2.21 -9.48
N VAL A 114 20.51 1.72 -9.95
CA VAL A 114 20.39 0.71 -11.02
C VAL A 114 19.17 1.00 -11.91
N ASN A 115 19.24 0.57 -13.17
CA ASN A 115 18.16 0.76 -14.12
C ASN A 115 16.87 0.06 -13.67
N VAL A 116 15.73 0.68 -13.95
CA VAL A 116 14.40 0.10 -13.74
C VAL A 116 13.98 -0.69 -14.98
N ALA A 117 13.81 -1.98 -14.85
CA ALA A 117 13.34 -2.81 -15.95
C ALA A 117 11.91 -2.41 -16.38
N THR A 118 11.65 -2.35 -17.68
CA THR A 118 10.35 -1.93 -18.23
C THR A 118 9.19 -2.80 -17.75
N ASN A 119 9.43 -4.09 -17.54
CA ASN A 119 8.43 -5.02 -17.01
C ASN A 119 8.00 -4.71 -15.58
N VAL A 120 8.88 -4.09 -14.76
CA VAL A 120 8.55 -3.66 -13.38
C VAL A 120 7.51 -2.55 -13.42
N VAL A 121 7.77 -1.50 -14.20
CA VAL A 121 6.83 -0.37 -14.34
C VAL A 121 5.52 -0.86 -14.95
N LYS A 122 5.60 -1.71 -15.99
CA LYS A 122 4.41 -2.28 -16.62
C LYS A 122 3.58 -3.08 -15.61
N LEU A 123 4.20 -3.94 -14.82
CA LEU A 123 3.51 -4.72 -13.78
C LEU A 123 2.76 -3.81 -12.80
N LEU A 124 3.39 -2.73 -12.32
CA LEU A 124 2.78 -1.79 -11.39
C LEU A 124 1.58 -1.05 -12.00
N ILE A 125 1.67 -0.70 -13.31
CA ILE A 125 0.55 -0.11 -14.06
C ILE A 125 -0.56 -1.14 -14.27
N ASP A 126 -0.23 -2.37 -14.66
CA ASP A 126 -1.19 -3.46 -14.92
C ASP A 126 -1.95 -3.85 -13.62
N GLN A 127 -1.27 -3.79 -12.46
CA GLN A 127 -1.93 -3.93 -11.15
C GLN A 127 -2.82 -2.72 -10.80
N GLY A 128 -2.67 -1.61 -11.52
CA GLY A 128 -3.38 -0.36 -11.25
C GLY A 128 -2.87 0.37 -10.00
N TRP A 129 -1.68 0.06 -9.50
CA TRP A 129 -1.11 0.71 -8.31
C TRP A 129 -0.46 2.04 -8.61
N ILE A 130 0.05 2.21 -9.83
CA ILE A 130 0.60 3.47 -10.31
C ILE A 130 -0.07 3.91 -11.61
N LYS A 131 -0.02 5.21 -11.88
CA LYS A 131 -0.46 5.80 -13.15
C LYS A 131 0.44 6.94 -13.56
N ILE A 132 0.38 7.30 -14.85
CA ILE A 132 1.04 8.50 -15.37
C ILE A 132 0.15 9.71 -15.07
N LYS A 133 0.68 10.69 -14.32
CA LYS A 133 0.01 11.97 -14.03
C LYS A 133 0.22 12.99 -15.15
N GLY A 134 1.34 12.86 -15.87
CA GLY A 134 1.76 13.81 -16.90
C GLY A 134 3.22 13.56 -17.29
N TYR A 135 3.86 14.59 -17.82
CA TYR A 135 5.24 14.54 -18.27
C TYR A 135 6.02 15.72 -17.71
N ARG A 136 7.29 15.51 -17.36
CA ARG A 136 8.16 16.59 -16.91
C ARG A 136 8.56 17.45 -18.11
N ASP A 137 8.59 18.77 -17.93
CA ASP A 137 8.95 19.71 -18.99
C ASP A 137 10.48 19.89 -19.08
N VAL A 138 11.15 18.84 -19.56
CA VAL A 138 12.59 18.77 -19.83
C VAL A 138 12.80 17.99 -21.13
N PRO A 139 13.99 18.09 -21.78
CA PRO A 139 14.33 17.29 -22.96
C PRO A 139 14.03 15.79 -22.70
N GLY A 140 13.38 15.14 -23.67
CA GLY A 140 12.91 13.75 -23.55
C GLY A 140 11.54 13.58 -22.90
N ARG A 141 10.96 14.63 -22.26
CA ARG A 141 9.61 14.65 -21.64
C ARG A 141 9.26 13.36 -20.91
N PRO A 142 10.03 12.95 -19.89
CA PRO A 142 9.80 11.70 -19.21
C PRO A 142 8.44 11.71 -18.47
N ALA A 143 7.76 10.55 -18.47
CA ALA A 143 6.49 10.37 -17.77
C ALA A 143 6.69 10.51 -16.25
N LEU A 144 5.74 11.16 -15.59
CA LEU A 144 5.65 11.32 -14.14
C LEU A 144 4.68 10.27 -13.59
N PHE A 145 5.18 9.40 -12.72
CA PHE A 145 4.40 8.37 -12.04
C PHE A 145 3.89 8.84 -10.69
N ILE A 146 2.67 8.44 -10.38
CA ILE A 146 2.06 8.60 -9.06
C ILE A 146 1.33 7.32 -8.67
N THR A 147 1.08 7.13 -7.38
CA THR A 147 0.20 6.08 -6.86
C THR A 147 -1.27 6.37 -7.18
N THR A 148 -2.13 5.38 -6.98
CA THR A 148 -3.57 5.45 -7.21
C THR A 148 -4.33 5.12 -5.93
N ASN A 149 -5.65 5.39 -5.90
CA ASN A 149 -6.50 4.94 -4.79
C ASN A 149 -6.53 3.41 -4.67
N LYS A 150 -6.42 2.70 -5.81
CA LYS A 150 -6.33 1.24 -5.78
C LYS A 150 -5.10 0.74 -5.03
N PHE A 151 -3.96 1.44 -5.14
CA PHE A 151 -2.78 1.14 -4.32
C PHE A 151 -3.11 1.28 -2.83
N LEU A 152 -3.74 2.38 -2.43
CA LEU A 152 -4.13 2.60 -1.04
C LEU A 152 -5.11 1.51 -0.56
N ASP A 153 -6.12 1.21 -1.36
CA ASP A 153 -7.09 0.16 -1.03
C ASP A 153 -6.40 -1.21 -0.86
N ASP A 154 -5.59 -1.64 -1.84
CA ASP A 154 -4.95 -2.96 -1.84
C ASP A 154 -3.96 -3.12 -0.67
N PHE A 155 -3.32 -2.03 -0.23
CA PHE A 155 -2.43 -2.00 0.93
C PHE A 155 -3.12 -1.61 2.25
N SER A 156 -4.46 -1.52 2.26
CA SER A 156 -5.28 -1.20 3.45
C SER A 156 -4.93 0.14 4.08
N MET A 157 -4.64 1.14 3.26
CA MET A 157 -4.35 2.52 3.66
C MET A 157 -5.51 3.44 3.28
N LYS A 158 -5.76 4.45 4.09
CA LYS A 158 -6.72 5.52 3.83
C LYS A 158 -6.11 6.59 2.94
N ASP A 159 -4.90 6.99 3.26
CA ASP A 159 -4.09 7.96 2.52
C ASP A 159 -2.60 7.60 2.59
N LEU A 160 -1.76 8.46 2.01
CA LEU A 160 -0.31 8.22 2.00
C LEU A 160 0.36 8.51 3.35
N ASP A 161 -0.31 9.20 4.25
CA ASP A 161 0.21 9.48 5.59
C ASP A 161 0.21 8.20 6.45
N ASP A 162 -0.55 7.17 6.06
CA ASP A 162 -0.53 5.84 6.67
C ASP A 162 0.74 5.03 6.31
N LEU A 163 1.56 5.51 5.36
CA LEU A 163 2.84 4.86 5.05
C LEU A 163 3.75 4.86 6.28
N PRO A 164 4.45 3.75 6.55
CA PRO A 164 5.43 3.69 7.63
C PRO A 164 6.46 4.81 7.49
N LYS A 165 6.76 5.51 8.58
CA LYS A 165 7.82 6.54 8.55
C LYS A 165 9.14 5.87 8.16
N LEU A 166 9.87 6.49 7.22
CA LEU A 166 11.21 6.04 6.90
C LEU A 166 12.08 6.12 8.15
N PRO A 167 12.86 5.09 8.46
CA PRO A 167 13.82 5.18 9.57
C PRO A 167 14.77 6.35 9.29
N GLU A 168 15.02 7.17 10.30
CA GLU A 168 16.11 8.13 10.23
C GLU A 168 17.39 7.33 9.99
N LEU A 169 18.05 7.59 8.85
CA LEU A 169 19.36 7.01 8.63
C LEU A 169 20.26 7.56 9.75
N PRO A 170 20.98 6.71 10.48
CA PRO A 170 22.00 7.22 11.38
C PRO A 170 22.91 8.13 10.57
N ASP A 171 23.30 9.27 11.18
CA ASP A 171 24.30 10.15 10.58
C ASP A 171 25.42 9.29 10.00
N PRO A 172 25.96 9.64 8.81
CA PRO A 172 27.06 8.89 8.24
C PRO A 172 28.07 8.68 9.36
N ILE A 173 28.27 7.44 9.78
CA ILE A 173 29.30 7.12 10.77
C ILE A 173 30.55 7.69 10.14
N ASP A 174 31.13 8.69 10.81
CA ASP A 174 32.42 9.26 10.45
C ASP A 174 33.40 8.10 10.61
N ILE A 175 33.55 7.29 9.55
CA ILE A 175 34.47 6.15 9.55
C ILE A 175 35.85 6.79 9.60
N SER A 176 36.34 6.98 10.82
CA SER A 176 37.71 7.43 10.99
C SER A 176 38.62 6.53 10.14
N PRO A 177 39.64 7.08 9.47
CA PRO A 177 40.51 6.30 8.58
C PRO A 177 41.12 5.03 9.23
N GLU A 178 41.13 4.97 10.56
CA GLU A 178 41.60 3.83 11.35
C GLU A 178 40.64 2.62 11.26
N LEU A 179 39.32 2.81 11.30
CA LEU A 179 38.33 1.71 11.14
C LEU A 179 38.27 1.16 9.70
N ALA A 180 38.62 1.96 8.71
CA ALA A 180 38.67 1.53 7.30
C ALA A 180 39.85 0.61 7.00
N LEU A 181 40.87 0.61 7.84
CA LEU A 181 42.05 -0.27 7.74
C LEU A 181 41.82 -1.66 8.35
N GLU A 182 41.01 -1.76 9.42
CA GLU A 182 40.71 -3.05 10.07
C GLU A 182 39.82 -3.94 9.20
N VAL A 183 38.86 -3.35 8.44
CA VAL A 183 37.99 -4.13 7.54
C VAL A 183 38.74 -4.73 6.34
N LYS A 184 39.90 -4.21 5.97
CA LYS A 184 40.70 -4.73 4.86
C LYS A 184 41.66 -5.85 5.26
N THR A 185 41.97 -6.01 6.56
CA THR A 185 42.85 -7.06 7.03
C THR A 185 42.16 -8.40 7.21
N ASP A 186 40.86 -8.43 7.47
CA ASP A 186 40.09 -9.68 7.66
C ASP A 186 39.74 -10.42 6.35
N GLN A 187 40.03 -9.85 5.17
CA GLN A 187 39.75 -10.49 3.86
C GLN A 187 40.97 -11.14 3.18
N VAL A 188 42.13 -11.14 3.80
CA VAL A 188 43.37 -11.64 3.14
C VAL A 188 43.81 -13.03 3.62
N ASP A 189 43.25 -13.58 4.73
CA ASP A 189 43.72 -14.84 5.32
C ASP A 189 42.93 -16.13 4.93
N GLU A 190 42.03 -16.09 3.93
CA GLU A 190 41.31 -17.29 3.48
C GLU A 190 41.68 -17.80 2.08
N LYS A 191 42.89 -17.55 1.60
CA LYS A 191 43.39 -18.18 0.35
C LYS A 191 44.83 -18.62 0.46
N GLU A 192 45.12 -19.56 1.34
CA GLU A 192 46.30 -20.49 1.23
C GLU A 192 46.13 -21.61 2.25
N VAL A 193 45.41 -22.69 1.90
CA VAL A 193 45.71 -24.08 2.22
C VAL A 193 45.03 -25.00 1.19
#